data_51265ed740bd7d1d4d227ca7486199d1
#
_entry.id   51265ed740bd7d1d4d227ca7486199d1
#
_cell.length_a   1.000
_cell.length_b   1.000
_cell.length_c   1.000
_cell.angle_alpha   90.00
_cell.angle_beta   90.00
_cell.angle_gamma   90.00
#
_symmetry.space_group_name_H-M   'P 1'
#
loop_
_entity.id
_entity.type
_entity.pdbx_description
1 polymer ?
#
loop_
_entity_poly.entity_id
_entity_poly.type
_entity_poly.pdbx_seq_one_letter_code
_entity_poly.pdbx_strand_id
1 'polypeptide(L)'
;MALSNDFWLFTRPIAHRGLWGGEIIENSLTAYKAAMDNGYPIEIDLFLTRDNEIVCFHDDNLYRMTGKDSKIYHNTLATLKSLPLKGTAERIPTLQEVLSLIDGKVPLLIEIKDQPNDFIVDKTVEILKNYGGEFAVQSFNPFYINRVKRLAPDFVCGILGTHEKERLSLPPFVKNIIFENFIPEK
;
A
#
# COMPACT_ATOMS: atom_id res chain seq x y z
N MET A 1 1.53 6.87 20.83
CA MET A 1 0.14 6.77 21.31
C MET A 1 -0.35 5.39 20.94
N ALA A 2 -0.82 4.57 21.90
CA ALA A 2 -1.39 3.26 21.59
C ALA A 2 -2.70 3.45 20.82
N LEU A 3 -2.93 2.61 19.77
CA LEU A 3 -4.20 2.62 19.05
C LEU A 3 -5.31 2.07 19.96
N SER A 4 -6.51 2.65 19.88
CA SER A 4 -7.65 2.11 20.62
C SER A 4 -8.07 0.75 20.06
N ASN A 5 -8.67 -0.10 20.91
CA ASN A 5 -9.20 -1.41 20.45
C ASN A 5 -10.30 -1.28 19.39
N ASP A 6 -10.95 -0.12 19.29
CA ASP A 6 -12.01 0.19 18.33
C ASP A 6 -11.46 0.74 17.01
N PHE A 7 -10.13 0.83 16.86
CA PHE A 7 -9.53 1.34 15.64
C PHE A 7 -9.90 0.45 14.45
N TRP A 8 -10.28 1.05 13.34
CA TRP A 8 -10.81 0.36 12.16
C TRP A 8 -9.95 -0.80 11.66
N LEU A 9 -8.63 -0.71 11.82
CA LEU A 9 -7.66 -1.73 11.41
C LEU A 9 -7.87 -3.07 12.16
N PHE A 10 -8.43 -3.03 13.39
CA PHE A 10 -8.66 -4.22 14.22
C PHE A 10 -10.11 -4.72 14.19
N THR A 11 -11.05 -3.86 13.79
CA THR A 11 -12.48 -4.13 13.95
C THR A 11 -13.22 -4.35 12.63
N ARG A 12 -12.61 -4.01 11.48
CA ARG A 12 -13.26 -4.09 10.17
C ARG A 12 -12.51 -5.02 9.23
N PRO A 13 -13.20 -5.85 8.43
CA PRO A 13 -12.58 -6.60 7.35
C PRO A 13 -12.03 -5.61 6.30
N ILE A 14 -10.85 -5.89 5.78
CA ILE A 14 -10.15 -5.05 4.82
C ILE A 14 -10.19 -5.71 3.45
N ALA A 15 -10.59 -4.99 2.42
CA ALA A 15 -10.57 -5.46 1.05
C ALA A 15 -9.12 -5.43 0.51
N HIS A 16 -8.45 -6.59 0.55
CA HIS A 16 -7.08 -6.78 0.08
C HIS A 16 -6.99 -6.56 -1.42
N ARG A 17 -6.29 -5.49 -1.85
CA ARG A 17 -6.19 -4.99 -3.23
C ARG A 17 -7.54 -4.55 -3.83
N GLY A 18 -8.45 -4.06 -2.97
CA GLY A 18 -9.83 -3.77 -3.33
C GLY A 18 -10.76 -4.98 -3.27
N LEU A 19 -12.03 -4.81 -3.60
CA LEU A 19 -13.01 -5.89 -3.69
C LEU A 19 -13.02 -6.44 -5.11
N TRP A 20 -12.19 -7.43 -5.38
CA TRP A 20 -11.96 -8.00 -6.68
C TRP A 20 -12.39 -9.48 -6.78
N GLY A 21 -12.62 -9.93 -8.02
CA GLY A 21 -13.05 -11.29 -8.34
C GLY A 21 -13.96 -11.29 -9.58
N GLY A 22 -14.14 -12.44 -10.22
CA GLY A 22 -14.83 -12.50 -11.50
C GLY A 22 -14.14 -11.64 -12.56
N GLU A 23 -14.83 -10.62 -13.07
CA GLU A 23 -14.28 -9.68 -14.07
C GLU A 23 -13.57 -8.46 -13.45
N ILE A 24 -13.69 -8.26 -12.13
CA ILE A 24 -13.06 -7.13 -11.44
C ILE A 24 -11.60 -7.48 -11.11
N ILE A 25 -10.67 -6.66 -11.59
CA ILE A 25 -9.23 -6.89 -11.47
C ILE A 25 -8.70 -6.28 -10.16
N GLU A 26 -7.81 -7.02 -9.43
CA GLU A 26 -7.10 -6.52 -8.26
C GLU A 26 -6.33 -5.22 -8.54
N ASN A 27 -6.18 -4.37 -7.54
CA ASN A 27 -5.46 -3.09 -7.62
C ASN A 27 -5.93 -2.20 -8.81
N SER A 28 -7.21 -2.27 -9.19
CA SER A 28 -7.85 -1.42 -10.18
C SER A 28 -8.79 -0.40 -9.56
N LEU A 29 -9.10 0.68 -10.28
CA LEU A 29 -10.06 1.67 -9.80
C LEU A 29 -11.46 1.05 -9.61
N THR A 30 -11.84 0.09 -10.44
CA THR A 30 -13.12 -0.64 -10.28
C THR A 30 -13.14 -1.48 -9.01
N ALA A 31 -12.04 -2.17 -8.65
CA ALA A 31 -11.96 -2.94 -7.40
C ALA A 31 -12.01 -2.02 -6.16
N TYR A 32 -11.35 -0.88 -6.21
CA TYR A 32 -11.39 0.10 -5.12
C TYR A 32 -12.77 0.73 -4.98
N LYS A 33 -13.41 1.08 -6.10
CA LYS A 33 -14.78 1.58 -6.09
C LYS A 33 -15.75 0.55 -5.50
N ALA A 34 -15.64 -0.72 -5.89
CA ALA A 34 -16.47 -1.79 -5.37
C ALA A 34 -16.30 -1.96 -3.84
N ALA A 35 -15.07 -1.90 -3.33
CA ALA A 35 -14.82 -1.95 -1.89
C ALA A 35 -15.40 -0.72 -1.17
N MET A 36 -15.20 0.47 -1.70
CA MET A 36 -15.73 1.72 -1.15
C MET A 36 -17.25 1.71 -1.11
N ASP A 37 -17.93 1.31 -2.19
CA ASP A 37 -19.40 1.27 -2.28
C ASP A 37 -20.02 0.28 -1.26
N ASN A 38 -19.26 -0.73 -0.85
CA ASN A 38 -19.64 -1.69 0.20
C ASN A 38 -19.13 -1.30 1.60
N GLY A 39 -18.52 -0.14 1.75
CA GLY A 39 -18.04 0.40 3.02
C GLY A 39 -16.84 -0.32 3.62
N TYR A 40 -16.07 -1.09 2.85
CA TYR A 40 -14.86 -1.75 3.34
C TYR A 40 -13.65 -0.81 3.33
N PRO A 41 -12.83 -0.79 4.39
CA PRO A 41 -11.45 -0.31 4.30
C PRO A 41 -10.72 -1.04 3.16
N ILE A 42 -9.80 -0.34 2.50
CA ILE A 42 -9.13 -0.86 1.30
C ILE A 42 -7.63 -0.98 1.56
N GLU A 43 -7.06 -2.14 1.27
CA GLU A 43 -5.62 -2.28 1.21
C GLU A 43 -5.15 -2.02 -0.22
N ILE A 44 -4.03 -1.30 -0.36
CA ILE A 44 -3.40 -0.92 -1.63
C ILE A 44 -1.89 -1.10 -1.58
N ASP A 45 -1.29 -1.55 -2.68
CA ASP A 45 0.15 -1.78 -2.83
C ASP A 45 0.80 -0.66 -3.64
N LEU A 46 1.88 -0.04 -3.17
CA LEU A 46 2.54 1.06 -3.84
C LEU A 46 3.91 0.70 -4.40
N PHE A 47 4.15 1.12 -5.65
CA PHE A 47 5.45 1.18 -6.30
C PHE A 47 5.74 2.57 -6.85
N LEU A 48 7.03 2.91 -6.94
CA LEU A 48 7.53 4.11 -7.62
C LEU A 48 7.96 3.73 -9.04
N THR A 49 7.52 4.50 -10.01
CA THR A 49 7.94 4.36 -11.41
C THR A 49 9.34 4.93 -11.64
N ARG A 50 9.91 4.68 -12.84
CA ARG A 50 11.21 5.26 -13.25
C ARG A 50 11.22 6.79 -13.26
N ASP A 51 10.09 7.41 -13.55
CA ASP A 51 9.88 8.86 -13.58
C ASP A 51 9.28 9.42 -12.29
N ASN A 52 9.43 8.66 -11.17
CA ASN A 52 9.06 9.04 -9.81
C ASN A 52 7.56 9.31 -9.59
N GLU A 53 6.70 8.59 -10.27
CA GLU A 53 5.27 8.57 -9.99
C GLU A 53 4.89 7.38 -9.11
N ILE A 54 3.96 7.56 -8.15
CA ILE A 54 3.46 6.47 -7.31
C ILE A 54 2.27 5.82 -7.99
N VAL A 55 2.36 4.50 -8.17
CA VAL A 55 1.30 3.67 -8.78
C VAL A 55 0.88 2.56 -7.84
N CYS A 56 -0.37 2.09 -8.01
CA CYS A 56 -0.92 0.97 -7.24
C CYS A 56 -0.80 -0.32 -8.03
N PHE A 57 0.03 -1.24 -7.53
CA PHE A 57 0.29 -2.55 -8.17
C PHE A 57 0.95 -3.48 -7.16
N HIS A 58 0.66 -4.80 -7.22
CA HIS A 58 1.19 -5.73 -6.22
C HIS A 58 2.56 -6.31 -6.56
N ASP A 59 2.73 -6.80 -7.79
CA ASP A 59 3.95 -7.54 -8.17
C ASP A 59 5.07 -6.56 -8.57
N ASP A 60 6.31 -6.92 -8.33
CA ASP A 60 7.45 -6.17 -8.87
C ASP A 60 7.60 -6.32 -10.39
N ASN A 61 7.06 -7.42 -10.96
CA ASN A 61 7.07 -7.72 -12.38
C ASN A 61 5.66 -7.62 -12.99
N LEU A 62 5.56 -6.97 -14.13
CA LEU A 62 4.30 -6.68 -14.81
C LEU A 62 3.67 -7.92 -15.49
N TYR A 63 4.42 -9.02 -15.67
CA TYR A 63 4.04 -10.14 -16.54
C TYR A 63 2.68 -10.76 -16.20
N ARG A 64 2.42 -11.08 -14.94
CA ARG A 64 1.17 -11.72 -14.50
C ARG A 64 -0.08 -10.95 -14.90
N MET A 65 0.00 -9.62 -14.83
CA MET A 65 -1.15 -8.74 -15.01
C MET A 65 -1.23 -8.13 -16.41
N THR A 66 -0.10 -8.00 -17.12
CA THR A 66 -0.08 -7.27 -18.42
C THR A 66 0.53 -8.07 -19.57
N GLY A 67 1.16 -9.20 -19.28
CA GLY A 67 1.94 -9.97 -20.28
C GLY A 67 3.32 -9.40 -20.60
N LYS A 68 3.68 -8.21 -20.07
CA LYS A 68 4.98 -7.58 -20.28
C LYS A 68 6.00 -8.05 -19.24
N ASP A 69 7.07 -8.71 -19.67
CA ASP A 69 8.17 -9.08 -18.78
C ASP A 69 9.10 -7.88 -18.51
N SER A 70 8.80 -7.15 -17.47
CA SER A 70 9.56 -5.96 -17.02
C SER A 70 9.21 -5.63 -15.58
N LYS A 71 10.19 -5.12 -14.83
CA LYS A 71 9.95 -4.60 -13.48
C LYS A 71 9.20 -3.27 -13.56
N ILE A 72 8.29 -3.04 -12.59
CA ILE A 72 7.45 -1.84 -12.58
C ILE A 72 8.30 -0.55 -12.50
N TYR A 73 9.33 -0.53 -11.67
CA TYR A 73 10.23 0.61 -11.46
C TYR A 73 11.23 0.87 -12.63
N HIS A 74 11.24 0.01 -13.66
CA HIS A 74 11.97 0.25 -14.92
C HIS A 74 11.14 1.01 -15.96
N ASN A 75 9.84 1.22 -15.71
CA ASN A 75 8.91 1.82 -16.65
C ASN A 75 8.47 3.21 -16.18
N THR A 76 8.18 4.08 -17.16
CA THR A 76 7.54 5.37 -16.87
C THR A 76 6.04 5.19 -16.64
N LEU A 77 5.40 6.18 -15.98
CA LEU A 77 3.95 6.20 -15.84
C LEU A 77 3.23 6.08 -17.18
N ALA A 78 3.68 6.82 -18.19
CA ALA A 78 3.09 6.75 -19.55
C ALA A 78 3.11 5.33 -20.11
N THR A 79 4.24 4.60 -19.94
CA THR A 79 4.33 3.19 -20.35
C THR A 79 3.34 2.33 -19.56
N LEU A 80 3.26 2.47 -18.24
CA LEU A 80 2.36 1.68 -17.40
C LEU A 80 0.89 1.92 -17.74
N LYS A 81 0.51 3.16 -18.00
CA LYS A 81 -0.86 3.55 -18.41
C LYS A 81 -1.25 2.98 -19.79
N SER A 82 -0.30 2.66 -20.65
CA SER A 82 -0.59 2.02 -21.94
C SER A 82 -0.91 0.52 -21.84
N LEU A 83 -0.57 -0.13 -20.72
CA LEU A 83 -0.73 -1.57 -20.54
C LEU A 83 -2.13 -1.91 -19.99
N PRO A 84 -2.91 -2.76 -20.67
CA PRO A 84 -4.17 -3.24 -20.15
C PRO A 84 -3.93 -4.28 -19.04
N LEU A 85 -4.69 -4.21 -17.96
CA LEU A 85 -4.69 -5.22 -16.91
C LEU A 85 -5.51 -6.43 -17.37
N LYS A 86 -4.87 -7.60 -17.50
CA LYS A 86 -5.52 -8.86 -17.95
C LYS A 86 -6.37 -8.71 -19.22
N GLY A 87 -5.96 -7.85 -20.14
CA GLY A 87 -6.67 -7.60 -21.40
C GLY A 87 -7.96 -6.79 -21.30
N THR A 88 -8.28 -6.25 -20.11
CA THR A 88 -9.46 -5.41 -19.88
C THR A 88 -9.21 -3.94 -20.24
N ALA A 89 -10.22 -3.09 -20.03
CA ALA A 89 -10.07 -1.64 -20.16
C ALA A 89 -9.32 -1.01 -18.95
N GLU A 90 -9.16 -1.74 -17.85
CA GLU A 90 -8.48 -1.26 -16.64
C GLU A 90 -6.99 -1.01 -16.88
N ARG A 91 -6.48 0.00 -16.18
CA ARG A 91 -5.07 0.41 -16.23
C ARG A 91 -4.52 0.49 -14.80
N ILE A 92 -3.20 0.40 -14.67
CA ILE A 92 -2.51 0.61 -13.39
C ILE A 92 -2.83 2.03 -12.90
N PRO A 93 -3.51 2.20 -11.75
CA PRO A 93 -3.84 3.52 -11.25
C PRO A 93 -2.65 4.17 -10.53
N THR A 94 -2.59 5.49 -10.54
CA THR A 94 -1.71 6.26 -9.65
C THR A 94 -2.31 6.35 -8.25
N LEU A 95 -1.48 6.61 -7.25
CA LEU A 95 -1.95 6.90 -5.89
C LEU A 95 -2.92 8.10 -5.89
N GLN A 96 -2.62 9.16 -6.65
CA GLN A 96 -3.48 10.32 -6.80
C GLN A 96 -4.89 9.96 -7.28
N GLU A 97 -4.99 9.11 -8.32
CA GLU A 97 -6.29 8.67 -8.85
C GLU A 97 -7.07 7.89 -7.79
N VAL A 98 -6.38 7.03 -7.02
CA VAL A 98 -7.02 6.27 -5.93
C VAL A 98 -7.50 7.19 -4.81
N LEU A 99 -6.64 8.10 -4.33
CA LEU A 99 -7.01 9.04 -3.27
C LEU A 99 -8.19 9.94 -3.69
N SER A 100 -8.20 10.39 -4.95
CA SER A 100 -9.31 11.19 -5.50
C SER A 100 -10.61 10.40 -5.62
N LEU A 101 -10.55 9.11 -5.97
CA LEU A 101 -11.71 8.21 -6.04
C LEU A 101 -12.31 7.97 -4.65
N ILE A 102 -11.45 7.64 -3.69
CA ILE A 102 -11.87 7.28 -2.32
C ILE A 102 -12.36 8.50 -1.55
N ASP A 103 -11.67 9.64 -1.68
CA ASP A 103 -12.06 10.94 -1.12
C ASP A 103 -12.42 10.86 0.38
N GLY A 104 -11.66 10.09 1.15
CA GLY A 104 -11.87 9.92 2.60
C GLY A 104 -13.09 9.08 3.01
N LYS A 105 -13.85 8.50 2.08
CA LYS A 105 -15.10 7.77 2.38
C LYS A 105 -14.89 6.47 3.13
N VAL A 106 -13.76 5.81 2.91
CA VAL A 106 -13.33 4.60 3.65
C VAL A 106 -11.84 4.70 3.98
N PRO A 107 -11.37 4.05 5.07
CA PRO A 107 -9.97 4.04 5.43
C PRO A 107 -9.11 3.27 4.43
N LEU A 108 -7.82 3.65 4.32
CA LEU A 108 -6.83 3.00 3.48
C LEU A 108 -5.71 2.35 4.30
N LEU A 109 -5.39 1.09 4.00
CA LEU A 109 -4.18 0.41 4.45
C LEU A 109 -3.18 0.40 3.29
N ILE A 110 -2.09 1.12 3.44
CA ILE A 110 -1.17 1.43 2.34
C ILE A 110 0.13 0.67 2.53
N GLU A 111 0.39 -0.32 1.67
CA GLU A 111 1.66 -1.03 1.67
C GLU A 111 2.68 -0.34 0.76
N ILE A 112 3.81 0.08 1.32
CA ILE A 112 4.97 0.53 0.53
C ILE A 112 5.83 -0.68 0.21
N LYS A 113 5.84 -1.10 -1.06
CA LYS A 113 6.62 -2.23 -1.55
C LYS A 113 8.11 -1.93 -1.53
N ASP A 114 8.91 -2.94 -1.14
CA ASP A 114 10.36 -2.85 -1.19
C ASP A 114 10.85 -2.80 -2.65
N GLN A 115 11.72 -1.84 -2.95
CA GLN A 115 12.28 -1.63 -4.29
C GLN A 115 13.65 -0.91 -4.21
N PRO A 116 14.47 -0.93 -5.29
CA PRO A 116 15.82 -0.35 -5.27
C PRO A 116 15.86 1.16 -4.97
N ASN A 117 14.83 1.91 -5.34
CA ASN A 117 14.75 3.36 -5.11
C ASN A 117 13.86 3.66 -3.89
N ASP A 118 14.50 3.99 -2.75
CA ASP A 118 13.82 4.29 -1.48
C ASP A 118 13.12 5.66 -1.45
N PHE A 119 13.26 6.48 -2.50
CA PHE A 119 12.51 7.74 -2.66
C PHE A 119 10.99 7.54 -2.67
N ILE A 120 10.53 6.30 -2.91
CA ILE A 120 9.11 5.93 -2.76
C ILE A 120 8.54 6.37 -1.41
N VAL A 121 9.34 6.29 -0.33
CA VAL A 121 8.90 6.65 1.02
C VAL A 121 8.63 8.14 1.12
N ASP A 122 9.57 8.98 0.66
CA ASP A 122 9.43 10.45 0.72
C ASP A 122 8.24 10.91 -0.10
N LYS A 123 8.13 10.41 -1.33
CA LYS A 123 7.05 10.74 -2.25
C LYS A 123 5.68 10.32 -1.69
N THR A 124 5.59 9.13 -1.10
CA THR A 124 4.36 8.65 -0.47
C THR A 124 3.96 9.54 0.71
N VAL A 125 4.91 9.87 1.59
CA VAL A 125 4.65 10.75 2.74
C VAL A 125 4.24 12.15 2.30
N GLU A 126 4.89 12.72 1.27
CA GLU A 126 4.53 14.01 0.69
C GLU A 126 3.07 14.05 0.23
N ILE A 127 2.64 13.01 -0.51
CA ILE A 127 1.28 12.88 -1.01
C ILE A 127 0.28 12.74 0.14
N LEU A 128 0.55 11.83 1.10
CA LEU A 128 -0.37 11.51 2.19
C LEU A 128 -0.52 12.63 3.21
N LYS A 129 0.47 13.52 3.38
CA LYS A 129 0.33 14.72 4.21
C LYS A 129 -0.80 15.66 3.76
N ASN A 130 -1.18 15.59 2.49
CA ASN A 130 -2.25 16.39 1.90
C ASN A 130 -3.58 15.62 1.76
N TYR A 131 -3.65 14.37 2.22
CA TYR A 131 -4.85 13.56 2.16
C TYR A 131 -5.64 13.66 3.47
N GLY A 132 -6.92 14.03 3.37
CA GLY A 132 -7.78 14.23 4.54
C GLY A 132 -8.51 12.98 5.05
N GLY A 133 -8.37 11.83 4.38
CA GLY A 133 -9.00 10.56 4.79
C GLY A 133 -8.18 9.80 5.82
N GLU A 134 -8.80 8.82 6.48
CA GLU A 134 -8.12 7.91 7.40
C GLU A 134 -7.22 6.92 6.64
N PHE A 135 -6.02 6.69 7.14
CA PHE A 135 -5.11 5.68 6.60
C PHE A 135 -4.12 5.15 7.63
N ALA A 136 -3.52 4.01 7.32
CA ALA A 136 -2.34 3.47 7.97
C ALA A 136 -1.33 3.03 6.91
N VAL A 137 -0.04 3.12 7.22
CA VAL A 137 1.06 2.74 6.32
C VAL A 137 1.72 1.48 6.83
N GLN A 138 2.02 0.55 5.94
CA GLN A 138 2.74 -0.68 6.28
C GLN A 138 3.82 -1.00 5.24
N SER A 139 4.81 -1.79 5.64
CA SER A 139 5.84 -2.31 4.74
C SER A 139 6.52 -3.54 5.35
N PHE A 140 7.02 -4.44 4.49
CA PHE A 140 7.96 -5.49 4.91
C PHE A 140 9.37 -4.94 5.18
N ASN A 141 9.69 -3.74 4.67
CA ASN A 141 10.97 -3.10 4.92
C ASN A 141 10.90 -2.20 6.18
N PRO A 142 11.53 -2.61 7.30
CA PRO A 142 11.48 -1.85 8.56
C PRO A 142 12.17 -0.47 8.45
N PHE A 143 13.13 -0.32 7.52
CA PHE A 143 13.80 0.97 7.30
C PHE A 143 12.84 1.98 6.66
N TYR A 144 11.92 1.52 5.81
CA TYR A 144 10.86 2.37 5.24
C TYR A 144 9.94 2.90 6.34
N ILE A 145 9.47 2.03 7.23
CA ILE A 145 8.60 2.44 8.33
C ILE A 145 9.31 3.41 9.28
N ASN A 146 10.58 3.16 9.61
CA ASN A 146 11.38 4.11 10.39
C ASN A 146 11.49 5.48 9.69
N ARG A 147 11.69 5.50 8.36
CA ARG A 147 11.74 6.75 7.59
C ARG A 147 10.39 7.46 7.56
N VAL A 148 9.28 6.75 7.36
CA VAL A 148 7.92 7.30 7.45
C VAL A 148 7.72 7.98 8.81
N LYS A 149 8.06 7.30 9.92
CA LYS A 149 7.91 7.84 11.28
C LYS A 149 8.76 9.08 11.54
N ARG A 150 9.95 9.17 10.95
CA ARG A 150 10.78 10.40 11.04
C ARG A 150 10.19 11.55 10.24
N LEU A 151 9.61 11.29 9.07
CA LEU A 151 9.04 12.31 8.18
C LEU A 151 7.64 12.76 8.61
N ALA A 152 6.88 11.86 9.23
CA ALA A 152 5.49 12.06 9.66
C ALA A 152 5.22 11.25 10.95
N PRO A 153 5.62 11.77 12.13
CA PRO A 153 5.51 11.06 13.42
C PRO A 153 4.07 10.65 13.77
N ASP A 154 3.08 11.39 13.29
CA ASP A 154 1.66 11.16 13.59
C ASP A 154 1.02 10.08 12.71
N PHE A 155 1.67 9.64 11.62
CA PHE A 155 1.12 8.58 10.78
C PHE A 155 1.05 7.26 11.55
N VAL A 156 -0.07 6.55 11.44
CA VAL A 156 -0.19 5.18 11.92
C VAL A 156 0.62 4.27 11.00
N CYS A 157 1.56 3.52 11.57
CA CYS A 157 2.48 2.69 10.80
C CYS A 157 2.61 1.30 11.39
N GLY A 158 2.84 0.29 10.54
CA GLY A 158 3.10 -1.08 10.91
C GLY A 158 4.18 -1.75 10.07
N ILE A 159 4.83 -2.76 10.65
CA ILE A 159 5.77 -3.62 9.94
C ILE A 159 5.10 -4.95 9.67
N LEU A 160 5.14 -5.37 8.40
CA LEU A 160 4.68 -6.70 7.98
C LEU A 160 5.77 -7.75 8.27
N GLY A 161 5.33 -8.92 8.75
CA GLY A 161 6.19 -10.09 8.95
C GLY A 161 5.57 -11.34 8.36
N THR A 162 6.38 -12.21 7.77
CA THR A 162 5.91 -13.36 7.00
C THR A 162 5.70 -14.62 7.84
N HIS A 163 6.52 -14.88 8.88
CA HIS A 163 6.37 -16.05 9.77
C HIS A 163 7.17 -15.92 11.08
N GLU A 164 6.76 -16.67 12.11
CA GLU A 164 7.42 -16.68 13.42
C GLU A 164 8.91 -17.05 13.36
N LYS A 165 9.32 -17.91 12.42
CA LYS A 165 10.73 -18.30 12.23
C LYS A 165 11.59 -17.17 11.67
N GLU A 166 11.06 -16.30 10.84
CA GLU A 166 11.77 -15.15 10.28
C GLU A 166 11.88 -14.01 11.32
N ARG A 167 10.93 -13.90 12.25
CA ARG A 167 11.00 -12.98 13.40
C ARG A 167 12.26 -13.21 14.26
N LEU A 168 12.73 -14.45 14.38
CA LEU A 168 13.92 -14.79 15.16
C LEU A 168 15.24 -14.35 14.51
N SER A 169 15.25 -14.12 13.20
CA SER A 169 16.45 -13.68 12.44
C SER A 169 16.63 -12.16 12.40
N LEU A 170 15.63 -11.38 12.86
CA LEU A 170 15.71 -9.92 12.85
C LEU A 170 16.63 -9.38 13.95
N PRO A 171 17.41 -8.32 13.67
CA PRO A 171 18.22 -7.66 14.68
C PRO A 171 17.37 -7.18 15.88
N PRO A 172 17.93 -7.14 17.12
CA PRO A 172 17.17 -6.80 18.32
C PRO A 172 16.44 -5.45 18.24
N PHE A 173 17.04 -4.44 17.60
CA PHE A 173 16.42 -3.11 17.45
C PHE A 173 15.18 -3.12 16.53
N VAL A 174 15.13 -4.04 15.57
CA VAL A 174 13.96 -4.21 14.68
C VAL A 174 12.81 -4.90 15.43
N LYS A 175 13.13 -5.84 16.34
CA LYS A 175 12.11 -6.50 17.17
C LYS A 175 11.32 -5.51 18.01
N ASN A 176 11.97 -4.51 18.60
CA ASN A 176 11.29 -3.50 19.41
C ASN A 176 10.34 -2.63 18.56
N ILE A 177 10.71 -2.30 17.32
CA ILE A 177 9.86 -1.50 16.42
C ILE A 177 8.57 -2.27 16.03
N ILE A 178 8.66 -3.59 15.85
CA ILE A 178 7.53 -4.45 15.46
C ILE A 178 6.52 -4.60 16.62
N PHE A 179 6.97 -4.62 17.88
CA PHE A 179 6.12 -4.98 19.02
C PHE A 179 5.47 -3.81 19.73
N GLU A 180 6.07 -2.63 19.71
CA GLU A 180 5.53 -1.48 20.47
C GLU A 180 4.31 -0.81 19.83
N ASN A 181 4.03 -1.06 18.52
CA ASN A 181 2.99 -0.32 17.78
C ASN A 181 1.78 -1.15 17.32
N PHE A 182 1.80 -2.49 17.44
CA PHE A 182 0.74 -3.35 16.85
C PHE A 182 0.14 -4.41 17.78
N ILE A 183 0.64 -4.61 18.98
CA ILE A 183 0.06 -5.59 19.93
C ILE A 183 -0.54 -4.83 21.11
N PRO A 184 -1.87 -4.84 21.31
CA PRO A 184 -2.45 -4.40 22.57
C PRO A 184 -1.92 -5.31 23.67
N GLU A 185 -1.37 -4.72 24.75
CA GLU A 185 -1.10 -5.48 25.97
C GLU A 185 -2.42 -6.16 26.40
N LYS A 186 -2.33 -7.45 26.72
CA LYS A 186 -3.44 -8.25 27.26
C LYS A 186 -3.76 -7.82 28.67
#